data_fc09dac1a03b3873b224657ec4ae8cb5
#
_entry.id   fc09dac1a03b3873b224657ec4ae8cb5
#
_cell.length_a   1.000
_cell.length_b   1.000
_cell.length_c   1.000
_cell.angle_alpha   90.00
_cell.angle_beta   90.00
_cell.angle_gamma   90.00
#
_symmetry.space_group_name_H-M   'P 1'
#
loop_
_entity.id
_entity.type
_entity.pdbx_description
1 polymer ?
#
loop_
_entity_poly.entity_id
_entity_poly.type
_entity_poly.pdbx_seq_one_letter_code
_entity_poly.pdbx_strand_id
1 'polypeptide(L)'
;MKYELDKTSGSARRGRLVFERPQGTFSVETPAFMPVGTYGTVKGMTPEEVRATGAEILLGNTFHLWLRPGQEVMRKHGDLHDFMQWHRPILTDSGGFQVFSLGKLRKITEEGVKFQNPINGERIFLSPEKSMEIQYDLGSDIVMIFDECTPYPATFDYAKKSMEMSLRWAKRSRDRFDELDNKNALFGIIQGGVFEELRKVSLEGLVNIGFDGYAVGGLAVGEPKEEMHRILEYICPQIPADKPRYLMGVGKPEDLVEGVRRGIDMFDCVMPTRNARNGHLFVTDGIVKIRNAKYRDDTSPLDPECDCYTCKNYTKAYLYHLDKCGEILGARLNTIHNLRYYQRLMAEIRQAIEDDRFDDFVVEFYARMGKPVPPLQLADNS
;
A
#
# COMPACT_ATOMS: atom_id res chain seq x y z
N MET A 1 -16.53 -1.51 -8.83
CA MET A 1 -15.24 -2.15 -9.17
C MET A 1 -15.47 -3.62 -9.46
N LYS A 2 -14.77 -4.18 -10.46
CA LYS A 2 -14.74 -5.61 -10.78
C LYS A 2 -13.28 -6.07 -10.76
N TYR A 3 -13.01 -7.25 -10.19
CA TYR A 3 -11.70 -7.90 -10.30
C TYR A 3 -11.77 -9.01 -11.34
N GLU A 4 -10.82 -9.04 -12.25
CA GLU A 4 -10.69 -10.06 -13.29
C GLU A 4 -9.33 -10.73 -13.11
N LEU A 5 -9.35 -12.03 -12.79
CA LEU A 5 -8.17 -12.88 -12.73
C LEU A 5 -7.92 -13.49 -14.09
N ASP A 6 -6.79 -13.15 -14.72
CA ASP A 6 -6.46 -13.60 -16.07
C ASP A 6 -5.58 -14.86 -16.05
N LYS A 7 -4.59 -14.93 -15.15
CA LYS A 7 -3.62 -16.03 -15.10
C LYS A 7 -3.03 -16.23 -13.70
N THR A 8 -2.56 -17.42 -13.43
CA THR A 8 -1.80 -17.77 -12.22
C THR A 8 -0.51 -18.49 -12.60
N SER A 9 0.54 -18.31 -11.80
CA SER A 9 1.79 -19.07 -11.83
C SER A 9 2.14 -19.44 -10.40
N GLY A 10 1.95 -20.71 -10.02
CA GLY A 10 1.90 -21.11 -8.62
C GLY A 10 0.79 -20.33 -7.88
N SER A 11 1.14 -19.70 -6.76
CA SER A 11 0.21 -18.80 -6.03
C SER A 11 0.19 -17.38 -6.58
N ALA A 12 1.13 -16.99 -7.44
CA ALA A 12 1.18 -15.66 -8.04
C ALA A 12 0.01 -15.46 -9.01
N ARG A 13 -0.57 -14.26 -9.01
CA ARG A 13 -1.81 -13.95 -9.71
C ARG A 13 -1.61 -12.75 -10.64
N ARG A 14 -2.02 -12.88 -11.89
CA ARG A 14 -2.09 -11.82 -12.89
C ARG A 14 -3.56 -11.50 -13.18
N GLY A 15 -3.94 -10.26 -13.06
CA GLY A 15 -5.31 -9.83 -13.30
C GLY A 15 -5.41 -8.32 -13.42
N ARG A 16 -6.62 -7.80 -13.22
CA ARG A 16 -6.88 -6.36 -13.25
C ARG A 16 -8.10 -5.98 -12.41
N LEU A 17 -8.07 -4.75 -11.89
CA LEU A 17 -9.21 -4.08 -11.30
C LEU A 17 -9.83 -3.17 -12.36
N VAL A 18 -11.13 -3.28 -12.57
CA VAL A 18 -11.87 -2.46 -13.54
C VAL A 18 -12.83 -1.55 -12.78
N PHE A 19 -12.74 -0.26 -13.05
CA PHE A 19 -13.54 0.79 -12.41
C PHE A 19 -14.36 1.52 -13.47
N GLU A 20 -15.69 1.55 -13.28
CA GLU A 20 -16.59 2.39 -14.05
C GLU A 20 -16.75 3.73 -13.32
N ARG A 21 -16.39 4.82 -13.98
CA ARG A 21 -16.50 6.18 -13.46
C ARG A 21 -17.21 7.07 -14.48
N PRO A 22 -17.75 8.24 -14.07
CA PRO A 22 -18.37 9.18 -15.00
C PRO A 22 -17.44 9.61 -16.16
N GLN A 23 -16.11 9.62 -15.90
CA GLN A 23 -15.08 9.99 -16.88
C GLN A 23 -14.70 8.85 -17.83
N GLY A 24 -15.20 7.63 -17.60
CA GLY A 24 -14.91 6.43 -18.39
C GLY A 24 -14.50 5.22 -17.56
N THR A 25 -14.12 4.16 -18.24
CA THR A 25 -13.61 2.93 -17.63
C THR A 25 -12.11 3.02 -17.40
N PHE A 26 -11.66 2.72 -16.19
CA PHE A 26 -10.27 2.67 -15.81
C PHE A 26 -9.88 1.26 -15.39
N SER A 27 -8.70 0.83 -15.81
CA SER A 27 -8.10 -0.45 -15.42
C SER A 27 -6.83 -0.22 -14.61
N VAL A 28 -6.65 -1.06 -13.59
CA VAL A 28 -5.42 -1.17 -12.81
C VAL A 28 -4.90 -2.59 -12.95
N GLU A 29 -3.76 -2.73 -13.59
CA GLU A 29 -3.12 -4.02 -13.81
C GLU A 29 -2.52 -4.56 -12.51
N THR A 30 -2.79 -5.82 -12.19
CA THR A 30 -2.30 -6.47 -10.96
C THR A 30 -1.34 -7.62 -11.27
N PRO A 31 -0.32 -7.87 -10.42
CA PRO A 31 0.01 -7.15 -9.17
C PRO A 31 0.33 -5.68 -9.38
N ALA A 32 -0.11 -4.82 -8.45
CA ALA A 32 0.02 -3.38 -8.54
C ALA A 32 0.66 -2.79 -7.28
N PHE A 33 1.45 -1.72 -7.46
CA PHE A 33 1.96 -0.89 -6.38
C PHE A 33 1.29 0.49 -6.40
N MET A 34 0.77 0.92 -5.25
CA MET A 34 0.10 2.20 -5.06
C MET A 34 1.04 3.20 -4.39
N PRO A 35 1.51 4.25 -5.08
CA PRO A 35 2.20 5.36 -4.43
C PRO A 35 1.32 6.04 -3.39
N VAL A 36 1.93 6.51 -2.30
CA VAL A 36 1.22 7.12 -1.18
C VAL A 36 1.17 8.64 -1.34
N GLY A 37 -0.04 9.17 -1.43
CA GLY A 37 -0.34 10.60 -1.46
C GLY A 37 -0.95 11.09 -0.15
N THR A 38 -0.16 11.23 0.91
CA THR A 38 -0.61 11.47 2.29
C THR A 38 -1.56 12.65 2.46
N TYR A 39 -1.25 13.79 1.84
CA TYR A 39 -2.05 15.02 1.89
C TYR A 39 -2.67 15.39 0.53
N GLY A 40 -3.09 14.40 -0.23
CA GLY A 40 -3.56 14.63 -1.59
C GLY A 40 -2.42 14.96 -2.57
N THR A 41 -1.21 14.49 -2.27
CA THR A 41 -0.05 14.59 -3.14
C THR A 41 0.97 13.52 -2.81
N VAL A 42 1.58 12.95 -3.84
CA VAL A 42 2.85 12.23 -3.69
C VAL A 42 3.93 13.30 -3.52
N LYS A 43 4.60 13.30 -2.37
CA LYS A 43 5.45 14.42 -1.93
C LYS A 43 6.45 14.87 -2.99
N GLY A 44 6.35 16.15 -3.40
CA GLY A 44 7.25 16.78 -4.35
C GLY A 44 7.01 16.43 -5.82
N MET A 45 5.91 15.76 -6.17
CA MET A 45 5.59 15.37 -7.54
C MET A 45 4.21 15.88 -7.96
N THR A 46 4.09 16.27 -9.24
CA THR A 46 2.79 16.53 -9.86
C THR A 46 2.09 15.20 -10.22
N PRO A 47 0.75 15.20 -10.37
CA PRO A 47 0.02 14.00 -10.83
C PRO A 47 0.53 13.46 -12.17
N GLU A 48 0.92 14.34 -13.10
CA GLU A 48 1.47 13.97 -14.39
C GLU A 48 2.80 13.21 -14.25
N GLU A 49 3.68 13.67 -13.35
CA GLU A 49 4.95 12.99 -13.08
C GLU A 49 4.72 11.63 -12.42
N VAL A 50 3.76 11.54 -11.48
CA VAL A 50 3.40 10.25 -10.87
C VAL A 50 2.85 9.30 -11.92
N ARG A 51 1.96 9.76 -12.79
CA ARG A 51 1.43 8.97 -13.90
C ARG A 51 2.53 8.51 -14.86
N ALA A 52 3.50 9.36 -15.15
CA ALA A 52 4.63 9.05 -16.02
C ALA A 52 5.55 7.94 -15.46
N THR A 53 5.50 7.67 -14.14
CA THR A 53 6.20 6.52 -13.56
C THR A 53 5.54 5.18 -13.87
N GLY A 54 4.31 5.18 -14.38
CA GLY A 54 3.49 3.98 -14.62
C GLY A 54 2.44 3.71 -13.56
N ALA A 55 2.27 4.58 -12.56
CA ALA A 55 1.25 4.44 -11.54
C ALA A 55 -0.16 4.58 -12.13
N GLU A 56 -1.04 3.64 -11.80
CA GLU A 56 -2.44 3.60 -12.26
C GLU A 56 -3.44 3.88 -11.14
N ILE A 57 -3.01 3.76 -9.88
CA ILE A 57 -3.80 3.97 -8.67
C ILE A 57 -2.92 4.59 -7.59
N LEU A 58 -3.50 5.47 -6.77
CA LEU A 58 -2.85 6.09 -5.61
C LEU A 58 -3.54 5.69 -4.32
N LEU A 59 -2.81 5.81 -3.21
CA LEU A 59 -3.35 5.73 -1.86
C LEU A 59 -3.41 7.13 -1.25
N GLY A 60 -4.59 7.51 -0.73
CA GLY A 60 -4.79 8.71 0.09
C GLY A 60 -4.95 8.36 1.57
N ASN A 61 -4.48 9.21 2.48
CA ASN A 61 -4.60 8.98 3.91
C ASN A 61 -5.79 9.73 4.51
N THR A 62 -6.83 9.01 4.87
CA THR A 62 -8.08 9.52 5.41
C THR A 62 -7.87 10.39 6.65
N PHE A 63 -7.09 9.95 7.62
CA PHE A 63 -6.79 10.70 8.84
C PHE A 63 -6.20 12.08 8.54
N HIS A 64 -5.18 12.14 7.69
CA HIS A 64 -4.50 13.38 7.35
C HIS A 64 -5.40 14.34 6.58
N LEU A 65 -6.16 13.83 5.61
CA LEU A 65 -7.08 14.63 4.79
C LEU A 65 -8.31 15.10 5.57
N TRP A 66 -8.77 14.33 6.56
CA TRP A 66 -9.81 14.76 7.47
C TRP A 66 -9.37 15.94 8.35
N LEU A 67 -8.14 15.88 8.90
CA LEU A 67 -7.60 16.97 9.73
C LEU A 67 -7.24 18.20 8.90
N ARG A 68 -6.78 18.00 7.65
CA ARG A 68 -6.38 19.07 6.75
C ARG A 68 -6.40 18.58 5.29
N PRO A 69 -7.20 19.15 4.41
CA PRO A 69 -7.96 20.40 4.55
C PRO A 69 -9.32 20.25 5.27
N GLY A 70 -9.79 19.02 5.50
CA GLY A 70 -11.09 18.72 6.09
C GLY A 70 -12.19 18.46 5.07
N GLN A 71 -13.30 17.86 5.54
CA GLN A 71 -14.40 17.42 4.68
C GLN A 71 -15.10 18.57 3.94
N GLU A 72 -15.24 19.75 4.59
CA GLU A 72 -15.93 20.90 3.97
C GLU A 72 -15.18 21.40 2.71
N VAL A 73 -13.86 21.54 2.79
CA VAL A 73 -13.05 21.96 1.65
C VAL A 73 -13.11 20.90 0.55
N MET A 74 -13.07 19.64 0.94
CA MET A 74 -13.14 18.52 -0.01
C MET A 74 -14.46 18.53 -0.79
N ARG A 75 -15.59 18.66 -0.09
CA ARG A 75 -16.93 18.75 -0.73
C ARG A 75 -17.06 19.96 -1.67
N LYS A 76 -16.44 21.10 -1.34
CA LYS A 76 -16.45 22.29 -2.22
C LYS A 76 -15.71 22.06 -3.54
N HIS A 77 -14.73 21.17 -3.58
CA HIS A 77 -14.01 20.77 -4.80
C HIS A 77 -14.67 19.61 -5.56
N GLY A 78 -15.68 18.98 -4.95
CA GLY A 78 -16.28 17.76 -5.46
C GLY A 78 -15.80 16.53 -4.70
N ASP A 79 -14.54 16.16 -4.87
CA ASP A 79 -13.88 15.04 -4.18
C ASP A 79 -12.34 15.19 -4.18
N LEU A 80 -11.64 14.16 -3.72
CA LEU A 80 -10.17 14.13 -3.70
C LEU A 80 -9.57 14.12 -5.12
N HIS A 81 -10.22 13.48 -6.08
CA HIS A 81 -9.73 13.44 -7.47
C HIS A 81 -9.65 14.86 -8.06
N ASP A 82 -10.72 15.64 -7.92
CA ASP A 82 -10.77 17.02 -8.37
C ASP A 82 -9.85 17.93 -7.55
N PHE A 83 -9.79 17.72 -6.24
CA PHE A 83 -8.92 18.50 -5.36
C PHE A 83 -7.44 18.37 -5.71
N MET A 84 -6.95 17.13 -5.96
CA MET A 84 -5.54 16.88 -6.26
C MET A 84 -5.24 16.72 -7.75
N GLN A 85 -6.25 16.81 -8.63
CA GLN A 85 -6.14 16.65 -10.08
C GLN A 85 -5.58 15.26 -10.50
N TRP A 86 -6.00 14.22 -9.78
CA TRP A 86 -5.73 12.83 -10.13
C TRP A 86 -7.03 12.12 -10.50
N HIS A 87 -7.29 11.95 -11.79
CA HIS A 87 -8.56 11.42 -12.31
C HIS A 87 -8.56 9.89 -12.54
N ARG A 88 -7.60 9.19 -11.98
CA ARG A 88 -7.52 7.73 -11.94
C ARG A 88 -7.97 7.19 -10.57
N PRO A 89 -8.11 5.86 -10.41
CA PRO A 89 -8.53 5.28 -9.13
C PRO A 89 -7.69 5.74 -7.93
N ILE A 90 -8.37 5.90 -6.80
CA ILE A 90 -7.78 6.19 -5.49
C ILE A 90 -8.33 5.17 -4.49
N LEU A 91 -7.43 4.54 -3.75
CA LEU A 91 -7.74 3.83 -2.51
C LEU A 91 -7.46 4.78 -1.34
N THR A 92 -8.38 4.87 -0.38
CA THR A 92 -8.10 5.55 0.89
C THR A 92 -8.03 4.54 2.02
N ASP A 93 -7.05 4.73 2.92
CA ASP A 93 -7.00 3.96 4.16
C ASP A 93 -8.14 4.39 5.11
N SER A 94 -8.33 3.65 6.20
CA SER A 94 -9.40 3.95 7.16
C SER A 94 -9.07 5.07 8.14
N GLY A 95 -7.81 5.49 8.23
CA GLY A 95 -7.29 6.38 9.26
C GLY A 95 -6.92 5.66 10.57
N GLY A 96 -7.24 4.38 10.71
CA GLY A 96 -6.99 3.60 11.93
C GLY A 96 -5.51 3.54 12.31
N PHE A 97 -4.63 3.17 11.40
CA PHE A 97 -3.20 3.05 11.66
C PHE A 97 -2.57 4.36 12.17
N GLN A 98 -2.92 5.50 11.57
CA GLN A 98 -2.40 6.81 11.96
C GLN A 98 -2.84 7.18 13.38
N VAL A 99 -4.11 6.91 13.72
CA VAL A 99 -4.63 7.13 15.08
C VAL A 99 -3.96 6.20 16.08
N PHE A 100 -3.74 4.94 15.72
CA PHE A 100 -3.03 3.99 16.58
C PHE A 100 -1.57 4.38 16.79
N SER A 101 -0.93 5.03 15.85
CA SER A 101 0.45 5.53 15.98
C SER A 101 0.61 6.68 16.99
N LEU A 102 -0.49 7.37 17.39
CA LEU A 102 -0.46 8.46 18.37
C LEU A 102 -0.17 7.99 19.81
N GLY A 103 -0.15 6.69 20.07
CA GLY A 103 0.29 6.13 21.35
C GLY A 103 -0.59 6.58 22.53
N LYS A 104 0.04 7.20 23.55
CA LYS A 104 -0.65 7.63 24.79
C LYS A 104 -1.66 8.77 24.61
N LEU A 105 -1.68 9.44 23.46
CA LEU A 105 -2.60 10.53 23.16
C LEU A 105 -3.99 10.04 22.68
N ARG A 106 -4.20 8.73 22.68
CA ARG A 106 -5.46 8.11 22.26
C ARG A 106 -6.08 7.23 23.33
N LYS A 107 -7.40 7.09 23.25
CA LYS A 107 -8.17 6.11 24.02
C LYS A 107 -9.06 5.30 23.07
N ILE A 108 -8.84 3.99 23.02
CA ILE A 108 -9.63 3.05 22.23
C ILE A 108 -10.79 2.57 23.09
N THR A 109 -11.99 2.57 22.52
CA THR A 109 -13.21 2.00 23.11
C THR A 109 -13.95 1.20 22.04
N GLU A 110 -14.99 0.48 22.41
CA GLU A 110 -15.84 -0.26 21.45
C GLU A 110 -16.48 0.69 20.41
N GLU A 111 -16.80 1.90 20.80
CA GLU A 111 -17.44 2.89 19.92
C GLU A 111 -16.48 3.48 18.89
N GLY A 112 -15.18 3.50 19.18
CA GLY A 112 -14.15 4.09 18.33
C GLY A 112 -12.95 4.61 19.12
N VAL A 113 -12.26 5.58 18.58
CA VAL A 113 -11.01 6.11 19.14
C VAL A 113 -11.13 7.60 19.44
N LYS A 114 -10.94 7.96 20.70
CA LYS A 114 -10.79 9.36 21.16
C LYS A 114 -9.32 9.72 21.14
N PHE A 115 -8.98 10.87 20.59
CA PHE A 115 -7.59 11.32 20.54
C PHE A 115 -7.51 12.85 20.45
N GLN A 116 -6.32 13.38 20.68
CA GLN A 116 -6.04 14.79 20.54
C GLN A 116 -5.54 15.08 19.14
N ASN A 117 -6.18 16.04 18.46
CA ASN A 117 -5.76 16.50 17.13
C ASN A 117 -4.33 17.04 17.18
N PRO A 118 -3.39 16.44 16.46
CA PRO A 118 -1.99 16.85 16.53
C PRO A 118 -1.71 18.23 15.93
N ILE A 119 -2.69 18.84 15.23
CA ILE A 119 -2.55 20.16 14.61
C ILE A 119 -2.93 21.27 15.55
N ASN A 120 -4.06 21.14 16.26
CA ASN A 120 -4.66 22.22 17.07
C ASN A 120 -4.95 21.84 18.53
N GLY A 121 -4.68 20.58 18.90
CA GLY A 121 -4.91 20.08 20.27
C GLY A 121 -6.37 19.77 20.63
N GLU A 122 -7.31 19.93 19.70
CA GLU A 122 -8.73 19.65 19.94
C GLU A 122 -8.95 18.14 20.19
N ARG A 123 -9.89 17.82 21.09
CA ARG A 123 -10.32 16.44 21.31
C ARG A 123 -11.30 16.02 20.22
N ILE A 124 -10.95 15.00 19.47
CA ILE A 124 -11.76 14.47 18.38
C ILE A 124 -11.98 12.97 18.53
N PHE A 125 -12.98 12.46 17.82
CA PHE A 125 -13.40 11.08 17.87
C PHE A 125 -13.54 10.51 16.46
N LEU A 126 -12.90 9.38 16.23
CA LEU A 126 -12.97 8.63 14.99
C LEU A 126 -13.62 7.27 15.25
N SER A 127 -14.70 6.99 14.57
CA SER A 127 -15.45 5.74 14.61
C SER A 127 -15.47 5.05 13.25
N PRO A 128 -15.88 3.77 13.17
CA PRO A 128 -16.14 3.13 11.88
C PRO A 128 -17.06 3.94 10.97
N GLU A 129 -18.15 4.46 11.51
CA GLU A 129 -19.13 5.28 10.78
C GLU A 129 -18.49 6.57 10.25
N LYS A 130 -17.73 7.25 11.10
CA LYS A 130 -17.06 8.50 10.73
C LYS A 130 -16.00 8.29 9.67
N SER A 131 -15.25 7.20 9.75
CA SER A 131 -14.28 6.83 8.71
C SER A 131 -14.96 6.61 7.35
N MET A 132 -16.11 5.94 7.32
CA MET A 132 -16.87 5.73 6.08
C MET A 132 -17.39 7.06 5.51
N GLU A 133 -17.87 7.96 6.33
CA GLU A 133 -18.32 9.31 5.93
C GLU A 133 -17.18 10.14 5.32
N ILE A 134 -16.01 10.12 5.93
CA ILE A 134 -14.83 10.84 5.42
C ILE A 134 -14.42 10.28 4.07
N GLN A 135 -14.30 8.97 3.93
CA GLN A 135 -13.92 8.34 2.69
C GLN A 135 -14.98 8.53 1.59
N TYR A 136 -16.26 8.63 1.96
CA TYR A 136 -17.33 9.01 1.05
C TYR A 136 -17.12 10.42 0.48
N ASP A 137 -16.83 11.40 1.33
CA ASP A 137 -16.54 12.77 0.91
C ASP A 137 -15.25 12.89 0.09
N LEU A 138 -14.27 12.01 0.31
CA LEU A 138 -13.07 11.89 -0.51
C LEU A 138 -13.35 11.29 -1.90
N GLY A 139 -14.49 10.63 -2.09
CA GLY A 139 -14.84 9.98 -3.35
C GLY A 139 -13.95 8.80 -3.71
N SER A 140 -13.43 8.09 -2.71
CA SER A 140 -12.50 6.97 -2.90
C SER A 140 -13.12 5.87 -3.74
N ASP A 141 -12.39 5.36 -4.72
CA ASP A 141 -12.81 4.21 -5.53
C ASP A 141 -12.75 2.89 -4.74
N ILE A 142 -11.78 2.79 -3.83
CA ILE A 142 -11.68 1.69 -2.86
C ILE A 142 -11.62 2.30 -1.46
N VAL A 143 -12.61 1.96 -0.65
CA VAL A 143 -12.77 2.36 0.74
C VAL A 143 -12.29 1.21 1.62
N MET A 144 -11.54 1.50 2.69
CA MET A 144 -11.11 0.52 3.67
C MET A 144 -11.97 0.59 4.92
N ILE A 145 -12.35 -0.56 5.48
CA ILE A 145 -13.04 -0.61 6.79
C ILE A 145 -12.15 -0.02 7.88
N PHE A 146 -12.78 0.49 8.96
CA PHE A 146 -12.05 0.92 10.15
C PHE A 146 -11.68 -0.29 11.01
N ASP A 147 -10.41 -0.40 11.39
CA ASP A 147 -9.85 -1.54 12.12
C ASP A 147 -8.84 -1.08 13.17
N GLU A 148 -8.51 -1.97 14.09
CA GLU A 148 -7.37 -1.82 15.00
C GLU A 148 -6.17 -2.57 14.45
N CYS A 149 -5.08 -1.88 14.19
CA CYS A 149 -3.81 -2.50 13.87
C CYS A 149 -3.19 -3.08 15.13
N THR A 150 -3.22 -4.40 15.28
CA THR A 150 -2.64 -5.10 16.42
C THR A 150 -1.13 -4.88 16.47
N PRO A 151 -0.54 -4.40 17.58
CA PRO A 151 0.89 -4.21 17.70
C PRO A 151 1.66 -5.53 17.70
N TYR A 152 2.96 -5.47 17.43
CA TYR A 152 3.86 -6.60 17.59
C TYR A 152 4.99 -6.22 18.58
N PRO A 153 5.36 -7.10 19.53
CA PRO A 153 4.68 -8.37 19.85
C PRO A 153 3.36 -8.14 20.58
N ALA A 154 2.42 -9.07 20.42
CA ALA A 154 1.17 -9.11 21.16
C ALA A 154 0.95 -10.52 21.72
N THR A 155 0.31 -10.61 22.90
CA THR A 155 -0.17 -11.89 23.41
C THR A 155 -1.34 -12.39 22.58
N PHE A 156 -1.58 -13.68 22.58
CA PHE A 156 -2.74 -14.29 21.92
C PHE A 156 -4.06 -13.65 22.36
N ASP A 157 -4.26 -13.48 23.67
CA ASP A 157 -5.49 -12.89 24.22
C ASP A 157 -5.70 -11.43 23.77
N TYR A 158 -4.63 -10.65 23.71
CA TYR A 158 -4.73 -9.27 23.18
C TYR A 158 -5.08 -9.29 21.69
N ALA A 159 -4.36 -10.07 20.90
CA ALA A 159 -4.59 -10.18 19.46
C ALA A 159 -6.02 -10.66 19.15
N LYS A 160 -6.55 -11.61 19.95
CA LYS A 160 -7.92 -12.11 19.85
C LYS A 160 -8.94 -11.00 20.09
N LYS A 161 -8.82 -10.28 21.20
CA LYS A 161 -9.75 -9.17 21.54
C LYS A 161 -9.70 -8.06 20.51
N SER A 162 -8.51 -7.69 20.05
CA SER A 162 -8.30 -6.70 18.99
C SER A 162 -8.97 -7.13 17.68
N MET A 163 -8.76 -8.37 17.26
CA MET A 163 -9.35 -8.94 16.05
C MET A 163 -10.89 -8.99 16.14
N GLU A 164 -11.43 -9.45 17.26
CA GLU A 164 -12.90 -9.52 17.47
C GLU A 164 -13.54 -8.13 17.43
N MET A 165 -12.90 -7.10 18.03
CA MET A 165 -13.34 -5.72 17.94
C MET A 165 -13.27 -5.22 16.50
N SER A 166 -12.19 -5.50 15.78
CA SER A 166 -12.07 -5.14 14.36
C SER A 166 -13.15 -5.80 13.50
N LEU A 167 -13.58 -7.02 13.79
CA LEU A 167 -14.72 -7.66 13.11
C LEU A 167 -16.04 -6.92 13.38
N ARG A 168 -16.29 -6.50 14.62
CA ARG A 168 -17.49 -5.68 14.93
C ARG A 168 -17.44 -4.33 14.21
N TRP A 169 -16.28 -3.70 14.17
CA TRP A 169 -16.06 -2.47 13.40
C TRP A 169 -16.18 -2.67 11.90
N ALA A 170 -15.79 -3.82 11.37
CA ALA A 170 -15.99 -4.19 9.98
C ALA A 170 -17.49 -4.23 9.62
N LYS A 171 -18.32 -4.83 10.48
CA LYS A 171 -19.78 -4.85 10.29
C LYS A 171 -20.37 -3.45 10.33
N ARG A 172 -19.99 -2.62 11.30
CA ARG A 172 -20.43 -1.23 11.40
C ARG A 172 -19.99 -0.39 10.19
N SER A 173 -18.77 -0.61 9.71
CA SER A 173 -18.26 0.03 8.47
C SER A 173 -19.10 -0.38 7.27
N ARG A 174 -19.40 -1.68 7.11
CA ARG A 174 -20.26 -2.19 6.02
C ARG A 174 -21.64 -1.55 6.06
N ASP A 175 -22.27 -1.53 7.24
CA ASP A 175 -23.61 -0.97 7.41
C ASP A 175 -23.63 0.52 7.05
N ARG A 176 -22.66 1.31 7.55
CA ARG A 176 -22.60 2.74 7.25
C ARG A 176 -22.28 3.02 5.78
N PHE A 177 -21.42 2.24 5.17
CA PHE A 177 -21.11 2.32 3.73
C PHE A 177 -22.38 2.12 2.90
N ASP A 178 -23.21 1.13 3.25
CA ASP A 178 -24.48 0.85 2.58
C ASP A 178 -25.53 1.93 2.83
N GLU A 179 -25.65 2.46 4.06
CA GLU A 179 -26.52 3.58 4.38
C GLU A 179 -26.20 4.85 3.59
N LEU A 180 -24.91 5.10 3.31
CA LEU A 180 -24.44 6.20 2.47
C LEU A 180 -24.74 5.99 0.98
N ASP A 181 -25.28 4.85 0.61
CA ASP A 181 -25.48 4.45 -0.81
C ASP A 181 -24.18 4.58 -1.63
N ASN A 182 -23.03 4.29 -1.01
CA ASN A 182 -21.74 4.37 -1.68
C ASN A 182 -21.64 3.29 -2.76
N LYS A 183 -21.42 3.69 -4.01
CA LYS A 183 -21.33 2.79 -5.17
C LYS A 183 -19.93 2.30 -5.48
N ASN A 184 -18.95 2.74 -4.72
CA ASN A 184 -17.56 2.33 -4.87
C ASN A 184 -17.30 0.98 -4.20
N ALA A 185 -16.06 0.53 -4.13
CA ALA A 185 -15.69 -0.72 -3.50
C ALA A 185 -15.36 -0.54 -2.01
N LEU A 186 -15.69 -1.55 -1.21
CA LEU A 186 -15.31 -1.63 0.20
C LEU A 186 -14.49 -2.89 0.46
N PHE A 187 -13.28 -2.74 1.03
CA PHE A 187 -12.41 -3.84 1.38
C PHE A 187 -12.44 -4.13 2.88
N GLY A 188 -12.50 -5.41 3.21
CA GLY A 188 -12.26 -5.91 4.56
C GLY A 188 -10.78 -5.98 4.88
N ILE A 189 -10.43 -5.92 6.17
CA ILE A 189 -9.05 -6.03 6.65
C ILE A 189 -8.95 -7.20 7.63
N ILE A 190 -8.14 -8.20 7.26
CA ILE A 190 -7.88 -9.39 8.08
C ILE A 190 -6.86 -9.01 9.14
N GLN A 191 -7.22 -9.18 10.42
CA GLN A 191 -6.36 -9.00 11.57
C GLN A 191 -6.11 -10.35 12.28
N GLY A 192 -5.36 -10.37 13.36
CA GLY A 192 -5.06 -11.58 14.14
C GLY A 192 -3.58 -11.75 14.50
N GLY A 193 -2.77 -10.70 14.30
CA GLY A 193 -1.33 -10.74 14.60
C GLY A 193 -0.61 -11.83 13.80
N VAL A 194 0.27 -12.57 14.48
CA VAL A 194 1.00 -13.71 13.89
C VAL A 194 0.36 -15.06 14.24
N PHE A 195 -0.93 -15.07 14.61
CA PHE A 195 -1.67 -16.27 15.01
C PHE A 195 -2.60 -16.74 13.88
N GLU A 196 -2.28 -17.86 13.27
CA GLU A 196 -3.00 -18.42 12.12
C GLU A 196 -4.49 -18.61 12.39
N GLU A 197 -4.84 -19.20 13.54
CA GLU A 197 -6.23 -19.44 13.93
C GLU A 197 -7.04 -18.14 14.04
N LEU A 198 -6.43 -17.05 14.56
CA LEU A 198 -7.09 -15.75 14.64
C LEU A 198 -7.27 -15.12 13.25
N ARG A 199 -6.29 -15.28 12.38
CA ARG A 199 -6.36 -14.85 10.98
C ARG A 199 -7.50 -15.53 10.23
N LYS A 200 -7.65 -16.84 10.44
CA LYS A 200 -8.74 -17.63 9.87
C LYS A 200 -10.10 -17.15 10.36
N VAL A 201 -10.29 -17.00 11.67
CA VAL A 201 -11.54 -16.49 12.26
C VAL A 201 -11.87 -15.10 11.73
N SER A 202 -10.87 -14.21 11.63
CA SER A 202 -11.03 -12.88 11.04
C SER A 202 -11.53 -12.96 9.61
N LEU A 203 -10.88 -13.75 8.75
CA LEU A 203 -11.28 -13.93 7.35
C LEU A 203 -12.69 -14.49 7.22
N GLU A 204 -13.03 -15.53 7.95
CA GLU A 204 -14.37 -16.14 7.93
C GLU A 204 -15.45 -15.12 8.31
N GLY A 205 -15.20 -14.32 9.36
CA GLY A 205 -16.11 -13.25 9.77
C GLY A 205 -16.28 -12.18 8.69
N LEU A 206 -15.19 -11.76 8.05
CA LEU A 206 -15.23 -10.77 6.96
C LEU A 206 -15.95 -11.31 5.72
N VAL A 207 -15.72 -12.57 5.33
CA VAL A 207 -16.41 -13.20 4.20
C VAL A 207 -17.90 -13.30 4.46
N ASN A 208 -18.31 -13.61 5.69
CA ASN A 208 -19.73 -13.64 6.07
C ASN A 208 -20.41 -12.26 6.01
N ILE A 209 -19.67 -11.18 6.29
CA ILE A 209 -20.17 -9.81 6.13
C ILE A 209 -20.26 -9.45 4.63
N GLY A 210 -19.25 -9.81 3.84
CA GLY A 210 -19.16 -9.59 2.40
C GLY A 210 -18.48 -8.27 2.03
N PHE A 211 -17.36 -8.40 1.30
CA PHE A 211 -16.56 -7.28 0.81
C PHE A 211 -16.14 -7.49 -0.66
N ASP A 212 -15.75 -6.39 -1.31
CA ASP A 212 -15.29 -6.40 -2.70
C ASP A 212 -13.84 -6.85 -2.87
N GLY A 213 -13.08 -6.85 -1.78
CA GLY A 213 -11.71 -7.31 -1.68
C GLY A 213 -11.29 -7.47 -0.23
N TYR A 214 -10.13 -8.09 0.00
CA TYR A 214 -9.62 -8.39 1.32
C TYR A 214 -8.16 -7.96 1.44
N ALA A 215 -7.89 -7.16 2.47
CA ALA A 215 -6.54 -6.78 2.84
C ALA A 215 -6.02 -7.62 3.99
N VAL A 216 -4.71 -7.87 4.01
CA VAL A 216 -3.99 -8.42 5.14
C VAL A 216 -3.34 -7.26 5.87
N GLY A 217 -3.87 -6.93 7.05
CA GLY A 217 -3.36 -5.87 7.90
C GLY A 217 -2.54 -6.41 9.07
N GLY A 218 -1.92 -5.50 9.84
CA GLY A 218 -1.17 -5.86 11.05
C GLY A 218 0.09 -6.71 10.80
N LEU A 219 0.67 -6.62 9.61
CA LEU A 219 1.99 -7.14 9.26
C LEU A 219 2.94 -5.98 8.92
N ALA A 220 4.26 -6.25 8.89
CA ALA A 220 5.31 -5.23 8.79
C ALA A 220 5.27 -4.19 9.93
N VAL A 221 4.89 -4.63 11.11
CA VAL A 221 4.81 -3.83 12.35
C VAL A 221 5.92 -4.20 13.35
N GLY A 222 6.95 -4.92 12.92
CA GLY A 222 8.13 -5.29 13.70
C GLY A 222 8.39 -6.79 13.83
N GLU A 223 7.53 -7.63 13.29
CA GLU A 223 7.74 -9.09 13.25
C GLU A 223 8.92 -9.46 12.33
N PRO A 224 9.58 -10.62 12.57
CA PRO A 224 10.52 -11.20 11.62
C PRO A 224 9.88 -11.48 10.25
N LYS A 225 10.64 -11.38 9.18
CA LYS A 225 10.13 -11.61 7.80
C LYS A 225 9.53 -12.99 7.63
N GLU A 226 10.11 -13.98 8.26
CA GLU A 226 9.66 -15.37 8.24
C GLU A 226 8.24 -15.50 8.79
N GLU A 227 7.89 -14.74 9.84
CA GLU A 227 6.53 -14.71 10.40
C GLU A 227 5.53 -14.09 9.42
N MET A 228 5.90 -12.97 8.77
CA MET A 228 5.06 -12.39 7.73
C MET A 228 4.83 -13.37 6.58
N HIS A 229 5.89 -14.03 6.11
CA HIS A 229 5.80 -15.02 5.04
C HIS A 229 4.90 -16.20 5.42
N ARG A 230 5.08 -16.74 6.63
CA ARG A 230 4.26 -17.84 7.15
C ARG A 230 2.77 -17.49 7.20
N ILE A 231 2.45 -16.30 7.70
CA ILE A 231 1.05 -15.83 7.76
C ILE A 231 0.48 -15.65 6.35
N LEU A 232 1.22 -15.10 5.41
CA LEU A 232 0.74 -14.95 4.03
C LEU A 232 0.52 -16.31 3.35
N GLU A 233 1.42 -17.26 3.54
CA GLU A 233 1.27 -18.62 3.01
C GLU A 233 0.03 -19.32 3.58
N TYR A 234 -0.27 -19.09 4.86
CA TYR A 234 -1.43 -19.65 5.50
C TYR A 234 -2.75 -19.01 5.05
N ILE A 235 -2.82 -17.67 4.99
CA ILE A 235 -4.10 -16.97 4.83
C ILE A 235 -4.46 -16.71 3.36
N CYS A 236 -3.50 -16.41 2.49
CA CYS A 236 -3.81 -16.03 1.12
C CYS A 236 -4.59 -17.10 0.33
N PRO A 237 -4.27 -18.40 0.44
CA PRO A 237 -5.05 -19.43 -0.27
C PRO A 237 -6.51 -19.54 0.20
N GLN A 238 -6.84 -19.05 1.39
CA GLN A 238 -8.18 -19.10 1.98
C GLN A 238 -9.04 -17.89 1.57
N ILE A 239 -8.42 -16.81 1.08
CA ILE A 239 -9.16 -15.65 0.57
C ILE A 239 -9.89 -16.03 -0.72
N PRO A 240 -11.17 -15.66 -0.90
CA PRO A 240 -11.93 -15.98 -2.11
C PRO A 240 -11.14 -15.64 -3.39
N ALA A 241 -11.07 -16.59 -4.32
CA ALA A 241 -10.22 -16.50 -5.51
C ALA A 241 -10.66 -15.39 -6.47
N ASP A 242 -11.94 -15.05 -6.47
CA ASP A 242 -12.55 -13.98 -7.29
C ASP A 242 -12.42 -12.58 -6.69
N LYS A 243 -11.71 -12.44 -5.57
CA LYS A 243 -11.49 -11.16 -4.89
C LYS A 243 -10.02 -10.76 -4.93
N PRO A 244 -9.71 -9.45 -5.06
CA PRO A 244 -8.35 -8.96 -4.95
C PRO A 244 -7.84 -9.04 -3.52
N ARG A 245 -6.52 -9.25 -3.37
CA ARG A 245 -5.80 -9.42 -2.11
C ARG A 245 -4.78 -8.30 -1.96
N TYR A 246 -4.90 -7.54 -0.89
CA TYR A 246 -4.07 -6.37 -0.64
C TYR A 246 -3.22 -6.55 0.63
N LEU A 247 -1.88 -6.43 0.51
CA LEU A 247 -0.96 -6.42 1.65
C LEU A 247 -0.63 -4.98 2.00
N MET A 248 -1.09 -4.54 3.17
CA MET A 248 -1.02 -3.14 3.59
C MET A 248 0.38 -2.76 4.12
N GLY A 249 0.89 -1.61 3.66
CA GLY A 249 2.10 -0.99 4.19
C GLY A 249 3.42 -1.69 3.87
N VAL A 250 3.42 -2.58 2.89
CA VAL A 250 4.58 -3.39 2.49
C VAL A 250 4.99 -3.06 1.06
N GLY A 251 6.25 -2.89 0.69
CA GLY A 251 7.44 -2.87 1.50
C GLY A 251 8.68 -2.63 0.63
N LYS A 252 9.80 -3.29 0.94
CA LYS A 252 10.99 -3.29 0.09
C LYS A 252 10.72 -4.06 -1.21
N PRO A 253 11.54 -3.88 -2.26
CA PRO A 253 11.38 -4.64 -3.51
C PRO A 253 11.26 -6.15 -3.32
N GLU A 254 12.11 -6.75 -2.47
CA GLU A 254 12.03 -8.18 -2.15
C GLU A 254 10.71 -8.57 -1.45
N ASP A 255 10.15 -7.69 -0.63
CA ASP A 255 8.87 -7.96 0.05
C ASP A 255 7.70 -7.99 -0.95
N LEU A 256 7.78 -7.18 -2.01
CA LEU A 256 6.78 -7.19 -3.09
C LEU A 256 6.85 -8.51 -3.87
N VAL A 257 8.06 -8.95 -4.23
CA VAL A 257 8.27 -10.24 -4.90
C VAL A 257 7.74 -11.39 -4.05
N GLU A 258 8.09 -11.42 -2.76
CA GLU A 258 7.64 -12.46 -1.82
C GLU A 258 6.12 -12.41 -1.55
N GLY A 259 5.53 -11.22 -1.52
CA GLY A 259 4.08 -11.07 -1.42
C GLY A 259 3.35 -11.62 -2.64
N VAL A 260 3.84 -11.33 -3.84
CA VAL A 260 3.28 -11.89 -5.09
C VAL A 260 3.41 -13.41 -5.14
N ARG A 261 4.58 -13.96 -4.74
CA ARG A 261 4.78 -15.42 -4.65
C ARG A 261 3.75 -16.11 -3.76
N ARG A 262 3.15 -15.37 -2.80
CA ARG A 262 2.16 -15.88 -1.85
C ARG A 262 0.73 -15.46 -2.18
N GLY A 263 0.53 -14.85 -3.34
CA GLY A 263 -0.81 -14.58 -3.88
C GLY A 263 -1.38 -13.19 -3.60
N ILE A 264 -0.54 -12.20 -3.27
CA ILE A 264 -0.96 -10.80 -3.10
C ILE A 264 -1.03 -10.10 -4.45
N ASP A 265 -2.07 -9.28 -4.63
CA ASP A 265 -2.36 -8.54 -5.85
C ASP A 265 -2.04 -7.04 -5.75
N MET A 266 -2.05 -6.48 -4.54
CA MET A 266 -1.93 -5.03 -4.33
C MET A 266 -1.01 -4.72 -3.16
N PHE A 267 -0.24 -3.64 -3.31
CA PHE A 267 0.71 -3.16 -2.30
C PHE A 267 0.68 -1.64 -2.20
N ASP A 268 1.01 -1.12 -1.04
CA ASP A 268 1.40 0.27 -0.80
C ASP A 268 2.57 0.33 0.16
N CYS A 269 3.38 1.36 0.05
CA CYS A 269 4.40 1.69 1.04
C CYS A 269 4.90 3.11 0.87
N VAL A 270 5.19 3.80 1.96
CA VAL A 270 5.86 5.11 1.92
C VAL A 270 7.35 5.00 1.62
N MET A 271 7.91 3.80 1.65
CA MET A 271 9.35 3.56 1.54
C MET A 271 9.98 4.15 0.27
N PRO A 272 9.46 3.93 -0.95
CA PRO A 272 10.12 4.47 -2.14
C PRO A 272 10.22 5.99 -2.10
N THR A 273 9.19 6.70 -1.66
CA THR A 273 9.18 8.16 -1.58
C THR A 273 9.96 8.69 -0.39
N ARG A 274 9.82 8.09 0.79
CA ARG A 274 10.57 8.47 1.99
C ARG A 274 12.07 8.23 1.81
N ASN A 275 12.45 7.08 1.31
CA ASN A 275 13.85 6.73 1.08
C ASN A 275 14.48 7.65 0.03
N ALA A 276 13.77 7.99 -1.03
CA ALA A 276 14.23 8.93 -2.06
C ALA A 276 14.64 10.27 -1.47
N ARG A 277 13.82 10.84 -0.60
CA ARG A 277 14.12 12.12 0.08
C ARG A 277 15.32 12.02 1.04
N ASN A 278 15.68 10.82 1.44
CA ASN A 278 16.84 10.53 2.29
C ASN A 278 18.05 10.01 1.49
N GLY A 279 18.01 10.12 0.15
CA GLY A 279 19.11 9.71 -0.71
C GLY A 279 19.35 8.20 -0.79
N HIS A 280 18.35 7.39 -0.48
CA HIS A 280 18.38 5.93 -0.52
C HIS A 280 17.56 5.45 -1.72
N LEU A 281 18.24 5.00 -2.77
CA LEU A 281 17.66 4.79 -4.09
C LEU A 281 17.76 3.31 -4.50
N PHE A 282 16.65 2.76 -4.97
CA PHE A 282 16.59 1.40 -5.47
C PHE A 282 17.02 1.35 -6.93
N VAL A 283 17.94 0.47 -7.25
CA VAL A 283 18.45 0.25 -8.62
C VAL A 283 18.42 -1.23 -8.95
N THR A 284 18.58 -1.56 -10.23
CA THR A 284 18.50 -2.94 -10.73
C THR A 284 19.41 -3.90 -9.96
N ASP A 285 20.61 -3.49 -9.62
CA ASP A 285 21.61 -4.32 -8.92
C ASP A 285 21.69 -4.01 -7.40
N GLY A 286 20.64 -3.43 -6.80
CA GLY A 286 20.59 -3.22 -5.35
C GLY A 286 20.21 -1.81 -4.92
N ILE A 287 21.10 -1.14 -4.17
CA ILE A 287 20.80 0.16 -3.55
C ILE A 287 21.95 1.14 -3.75
N VAL A 288 21.63 2.34 -4.20
CA VAL A 288 22.52 3.49 -4.23
C VAL A 288 22.20 4.44 -3.09
N LYS A 289 23.16 4.63 -2.18
CA LYS A 289 23.11 5.68 -1.14
C LYS A 289 23.81 6.92 -1.69
N ILE A 290 23.05 7.81 -2.32
CA ILE A 290 23.59 8.93 -3.11
C ILE A 290 24.48 9.88 -2.29
N ARG A 291 24.31 9.90 -0.96
CA ARG A 291 25.12 10.72 -0.04
C ARG A 291 26.56 10.24 0.11
N ASN A 292 26.90 9.07 -0.43
CA ASN A 292 28.24 8.52 -0.35
C ASN A 292 29.20 9.33 -1.27
N ALA A 293 30.35 9.73 -0.72
CA ALA A 293 31.35 10.56 -1.40
C ALA A 293 31.87 9.98 -2.72
N LYS A 294 31.78 8.65 -2.93
CA LYS A 294 32.19 8.01 -4.17
C LYS A 294 31.38 8.47 -5.40
N TYR A 295 30.20 9.08 -5.19
CA TYR A 295 29.35 9.56 -6.28
C TYR A 295 29.59 11.03 -6.64
N ARG A 296 30.50 11.71 -5.95
CA ARG A 296 30.75 13.15 -6.11
C ARG A 296 31.09 13.55 -7.55
N ASP A 297 31.78 12.70 -8.27
CA ASP A 297 32.26 12.90 -9.65
C ASP A 297 31.82 11.76 -10.59
N ASP A 298 30.87 10.95 -10.18
CA ASP A 298 30.33 9.85 -11.00
C ASP A 298 29.37 10.40 -12.07
N THR A 299 29.81 10.40 -13.32
CA THR A 299 29.06 10.89 -14.48
C THR A 299 28.09 9.90 -15.09
N SER A 300 27.97 8.68 -14.51
CA SER A 300 27.01 7.68 -14.96
C SER A 300 25.59 7.98 -14.47
N PRO A 301 24.56 7.46 -15.17
CA PRO A 301 23.18 7.53 -14.70
C PRO A 301 23.02 6.76 -13.40
N LEU A 302 21.95 7.06 -12.64
CA LEU A 302 21.64 6.38 -11.38
C LEU A 302 21.49 4.87 -11.58
N ASP A 303 20.73 4.46 -12.58
CA ASP A 303 20.53 3.07 -12.99
C ASP A 303 20.54 3.01 -14.53
N PRO A 304 21.52 2.34 -15.15
CA PRO A 304 21.63 2.25 -16.62
C PRO A 304 20.44 1.54 -17.29
N GLU A 305 19.76 0.64 -16.57
CA GLU A 305 18.61 -0.10 -17.09
C GLU A 305 17.28 0.67 -16.88
N CYS A 306 17.28 1.80 -16.17
CA CYS A 306 16.09 2.55 -15.87
C CYS A 306 15.79 3.62 -16.94
N ASP A 307 14.54 3.65 -17.38
CA ASP A 307 14.02 4.56 -18.39
C ASP A 307 13.38 5.83 -17.83
N CYS A 308 13.50 6.10 -16.53
CA CYS A 308 12.88 7.25 -15.90
C CYS A 308 13.52 8.58 -16.34
N TYR A 309 12.78 9.66 -16.13
CA TYR A 309 13.25 11.04 -16.42
C TYR A 309 14.60 11.35 -15.76
N THR A 310 14.79 10.94 -14.50
CA THR A 310 16.03 11.15 -13.75
C THR A 310 17.21 10.44 -14.40
N CYS A 311 17.09 9.14 -14.70
CA CYS A 311 18.17 8.34 -15.26
C CYS A 311 18.53 8.76 -16.71
N LYS A 312 17.56 9.25 -17.49
CA LYS A 312 17.79 9.72 -18.86
C LYS A 312 18.50 11.07 -18.94
N ASN A 313 18.37 11.91 -17.91
CA ASN A 313 18.80 13.30 -18.01
C ASN A 313 19.90 13.71 -17.05
N TYR A 314 20.11 12.96 -15.95
CA TYR A 314 21.00 13.39 -14.87
C TYR A 314 21.98 12.28 -14.45
N THR A 315 23.11 12.71 -13.90
CA THR A 315 24.18 11.83 -13.41
C THR A 315 24.08 11.66 -11.88
N LYS A 316 24.74 10.64 -11.35
CA LYS A 316 24.92 10.47 -9.90
C LYS A 316 25.63 11.65 -9.27
N ALA A 317 26.62 12.24 -9.96
CA ALA A 317 27.31 13.44 -9.49
C ALA A 317 26.36 14.62 -9.25
N TYR A 318 25.43 14.85 -10.20
CA TYR A 318 24.43 15.92 -10.05
C TYR A 318 23.46 15.63 -8.90
N LEU A 319 22.95 14.42 -8.77
CA LEU A 319 22.07 14.03 -7.67
C LEU A 319 22.78 14.13 -6.31
N TYR A 320 24.04 13.72 -6.23
CA TYR A 320 24.89 13.91 -5.04
C TYR A 320 25.01 15.39 -4.69
N HIS A 321 25.32 16.25 -5.68
CA HIS A 321 25.43 17.69 -5.50
C HIS A 321 24.11 18.29 -4.94
N LEU A 322 22.97 17.97 -5.55
CA LEU A 322 21.67 18.48 -5.10
C LEU A 322 21.34 18.04 -3.67
N ASP A 323 21.62 16.78 -3.31
CA ASP A 323 21.41 16.29 -1.94
C ASP A 323 22.31 17.03 -0.92
N LYS A 324 23.58 17.27 -1.26
CA LYS A 324 24.52 18.00 -0.40
C LYS A 324 24.15 19.46 -0.21
N CYS A 325 23.58 20.09 -1.23
CA CYS A 325 23.09 21.47 -1.14
C CYS A 325 21.69 21.58 -0.52
N GLY A 326 21.02 20.47 -0.24
CA GLY A 326 19.65 20.43 0.30
C GLY A 326 18.60 20.93 -0.71
N GLU A 327 18.87 20.81 -2.02
CA GLU A 327 17.98 21.28 -3.05
C GLU A 327 16.75 20.39 -3.19
N ILE A 328 15.56 21.00 -3.25
CA ILE A 328 14.27 20.32 -3.40
C ILE A 328 14.24 19.44 -4.65
N LEU A 329 14.86 19.90 -5.75
CA LEU A 329 14.93 19.16 -7.01
C LEU A 329 15.59 17.79 -6.82
N GLY A 330 16.59 17.66 -5.95
CA GLY A 330 17.22 16.38 -5.65
C GLY A 330 16.23 15.36 -5.11
N ALA A 331 15.44 15.72 -4.11
CA ALA A 331 14.40 14.86 -3.55
C ALA A 331 13.34 14.49 -4.60
N ARG A 332 12.93 15.43 -5.45
CA ARG A 332 11.97 15.20 -6.54
C ARG A 332 12.49 14.20 -7.57
N LEU A 333 13.69 14.41 -8.09
CA LEU A 333 14.32 13.53 -9.07
C LEU A 333 14.53 12.10 -8.51
N ASN A 334 14.97 12.00 -7.27
CA ASN A 334 15.11 10.73 -6.58
C ASN A 334 13.77 10.00 -6.41
N THR A 335 12.69 10.74 -6.12
CA THR A 335 11.34 10.18 -5.97
C THR A 335 10.81 9.66 -7.30
N ILE A 336 10.99 10.41 -8.39
CA ILE A 336 10.64 9.96 -9.76
C ILE A 336 11.31 8.62 -10.05
N HIS A 337 12.61 8.50 -9.75
CA HIS A 337 13.37 7.28 -9.97
C HIS A 337 12.83 6.11 -9.15
N ASN A 338 12.70 6.27 -7.82
CA ASN A 338 12.26 5.18 -6.95
C ASN A 338 10.84 4.70 -7.27
N LEU A 339 9.93 5.61 -7.62
CA LEU A 339 8.58 5.21 -8.04
C LEU A 339 8.61 4.49 -9.40
N ARG A 340 9.42 4.95 -10.36
CA ARG A 340 9.58 4.24 -11.63
C ARG A 340 10.16 2.84 -11.42
N TYR A 341 11.14 2.69 -10.53
CA TYR A 341 11.69 1.40 -10.16
C TYR A 341 10.60 0.44 -9.67
N TYR A 342 9.73 0.89 -8.75
CA TYR A 342 8.64 0.07 -8.21
C TYR A 342 7.62 -0.30 -9.29
N GLN A 343 7.23 0.63 -10.14
CA GLN A 343 6.28 0.37 -11.23
C GLN A 343 6.88 -0.56 -12.29
N ARG A 344 8.16 -0.40 -12.62
CA ARG A 344 8.85 -1.31 -13.52
C ARG A 344 8.95 -2.73 -12.94
N LEU A 345 9.29 -2.86 -11.66
CA LEU A 345 9.31 -4.15 -10.97
C LEU A 345 7.95 -4.85 -11.06
N MET A 346 6.85 -4.13 -10.81
CA MET A 346 5.51 -4.69 -10.95
C MET A 346 5.20 -5.11 -12.39
N ALA A 347 5.59 -4.32 -13.38
CA ALA A 347 5.40 -4.67 -14.79
C ALA A 347 6.19 -5.93 -15.19
N GLU A 348 7.43 -6.05 -14.73
CA GLU A 348 8.27 -7.24 -14.96
C GLU A 348 7.67 -8.48 -14.27
N ILE A 349 7.16 -8.36 -13.06
CA ILE A 349 6.45 -9.44 -12.35
C ILE A 349 5.21 -9.87 -13.15
N ARG A 350 4.35 -8.92 -13.59
CA ARG A 350 3.17 -9.25 -14.38
C ARG A 350 3.53 -9.98 -15.67
N GLN A 351 4.55 -9.52 -16.38
CA GLN A 351 5.03 -10.17 -17.61
C GLN A 351 5.56 -11.57 -17.33
N ALA A 352 6.33 -11.76 -16.26
CA ALA A 352 6.85 -13.06 -15.89
C ALA A 352 5.74 -14.08 -15.56
N ILE A 353 4.63 -13.62 -14.93
CA ILE A 353 3.45 -14.47 -14.67
C ILE A 353 2.76 -14.83 -16.00
N GLU A 354 2.57 -13.85 -16.90
CA GLU A 354 1.97 -14.07 -18.23
C GLU A 354 2.75 -15.08 -19.07
N ASP A 355 4.08 -15.06 -18.97
CA ASP A 355 4.99 -15.91 -19.75
C ASP A 355 5.28 -17.27 -19.07
N ASP A 356 4.64 -17.60 -17.94
CA ASP A 356 4.90 -18.79 -17.10
C ASP A 356 6.37 -18.90 -16.64
N ARG A 357 7.01 -17.76 -16.39
CA ARG A 357 8.43 -17.62 -16.00
C ARG A 357 8.63 -16.99 -14.63
N PHE A 358 7.59 -16.95 -13.81
CA PHE A 358 7.68 -16.20 -12.55
C PHE A 358 8.70 -16.79 -11.58
N ASP A 359 8.84 -18.12 -11.51
CA ASP A 359 9.87 -18.75 -10.66
C ASP A 359 11.28 -18.43 -11.15
N ASP A 360 11.53 -18.43 -12.46
CA ASP A 360 12.81 -18.01 -13.05
C ASP A 360 13.10 -16.54 -12.72
N PHE A 361 12.08 -15.67 -12.87
CA PHE A 361 12.18 -14.25 -12.50
C PHE A 361 12.60 -14.07 -11.03
N VAL A 362 12.02 -14.82 -10.11
CA VAL A 362 12.38 -14.77 -8.69
C VAL A 362 13.85 -15.15 -8.48
N VAL A 363 14.31 -16.21 -9.12
CA VAL A 363 15.72 -16.64 -9.04
C VAL A 363 16.65 -15.56 -9.58
N GLU A 364 16.34 -14.99 -10.75
CA GLU A 364 17.12 -13.92 -11.39
C GLU A 364 17.15 -12.66 -10.51
N PHE A 365 16.00 -12.27 -9.96
CA PHE A 365 15.88 -11.11 -9.07
C PHE A 365 16.78 -11.23 -7.84
N TYR A 366 16.74 -12.37 -7.15
CA TYR A 366 17.58 -12.59 -5.97
C TYR A 366 19.06 -12.73 -6.32
N ALA A 367 19.39 -13.34 -7.45
CA ALA A 367 20.77 -13.44 -7.93
C ALA A 367 21.39 -12.05 -8.16
N ARG A 368 20.65 -11.11 -8.78
CA ARG A 368 21.10 -9.71 -8.96
C ARG A 368 21.34 -9.00 -7.62
N MET A 369 20.57 -9.31 -6.61
CA MET A 369 20.74 -8.76 -5.26
C MET A 369 21.85 -9.45 -4.45
N GLY A 370 22.46 -10.53 -4.97
CA GLY A 370 23.45 -11.34 -4.25
C GLY A 370 22.87 -12.04 -3.01
N LYS A 371 21.59 -12.41 -3.05
CA LYS A 371 20.86 -13.04 -1.94
C LYS A 371 20.29 -14.39 -2.35
N PRO A 372 20.16 -15.35 -1.40
CA PRO A 372 19.43 -16.58 -1.67
C PRO A 372 17.93 -16.32 -1.76
N VAL A 373 17.23 -17.13 -2.55
CA VAL A 373 15.76 -17.12 -2.61
C VAL A 373 15.21 -17.68 -1.29
N PRO A 374 14.31 -16.96 -0.58
CA PRO A 374 13.68 -17.50 0.62
C PRO A 374 12.83 -18.74 0.30
N PRO A 375 12.85 -19.78 1.18
CA PRO A 375 12.02 -20.96 0.97
C PRO A 375 10.52 -20.63 1.11
N LEU A 376 9.68 -21.37 0.36
CA LEU A 376 8.24 -21.45 0.66
C LEU A 376 8.06 -22.54 1.71
N GLN A 377 7.36 -22.21 2.80
CA GLN A 377 7.24 -23.11 3.99
C GLN A 377 6.17 -24.21 3.81
N LEU A 378 5.21 -24.02 2.90
CA LEU A 378 4.07 -24.93 2.71
C LEU A 378 4.27 -25.95 1.58
N ALA A 379 5.47 -26.05 0.97
CA ALA A 379 5.74 -26.99 -0.12
C ALA A 379 5.82 -28.47 0.33
N ASP A 380 5.83 -28.75 1.63
CA ASP A 380 6.11 -30.10 2.18
C ASP A 380 4.89 -30.87 2.69
N ASN A 381 3.66 -30.44 2.40
CA ASN A 381 2.42 -31.14 2.82
C ASN A 381 1.56 -31.58 1.62
N SER A 382 2.18 -32.18 0.61
CA SER A 382 1.46 -32.90 -0.46
C SER A 382 1.76 -34.39 -0.44
#